data_5cd20712ff60aa6d573f4068ef8833bf
#
_entry.id   5cd20712ff60aa6d573f4068ef8833bf
#
_cell.length_a   1.000
_cell.length_b   1.000
_cell.length_c   1.000
_cell.angle_alpha   90.00
_cell.angle_beta   90.00
_cell.angle_gamma   90.00
#
_symmetry.space_group_name_H-M   'P 1'
#
loop_
_entity.id
_entity.type
_entity.pdbx_description
1 polymer ?
#
loop_
_entity_poly.entity_id
_entity_poly.type
_entity_poly.pdbx_seq_one_letter_code
_entity_poly.pdbx_strand_id
1 'polypeptide(L)'
;RGASLHNLKDFDLRLPLGRLCVVTGVSGSGKSTLARDVLYENLARSLGARDGRKSVGLFGCSALRGTEQVGRVLEVDQTPIGKTPRSCPATYVGFWDAIRRLFADTSDARMRGWSASRFSFNTKGGRCEECQGQGIRKIEMSFLPDVRVVCEACGGARFNPETLGVRWKGKTIGEVLAMSVDEAVGFFAAHPSTHHALRLLQDIGLGYLTLGQQSPTLSGGEAQRIKLVTELAKVRPNAGNADKHTLYVLDEPTVGLHMADVEKLIRVLHRLVDAGNTLVVIEHNLDVIAEADWIVDLGPEGGDAGGNIVAQGSPEELAAPRAAGHTAGVLRSFLKERRALPA
;
A
#
# COMPACT_ATOMS: atom_id res chain seq x y z
N ARG A 1 16.41 5.54 -21.28
CA ARG A 1 17.60 6.07 -21.92
C ARG A 1 18.00 7.39 -21.33
N GLY A 2 19.31 7.58 -21.02
CA GLY A 2 19.87 8.86 -20.62
C GLY A 2 19.27 9.41 -19.32
N ALA A 3 19.16 8.62 -18.26
CA ALA A 3 18.68 9.07 -16.95
C ALA A 3 19.72 10.00 -16.31
N SER A 4 19.37 11.28 -16.14
CA SER A 4 20.32 12.35 -15.78
C SER A 4 19.75 13.40 -14.82
N LEU A 5 18.71 13.06 -14.06
CA LEU A 5 18.09 13.94 -13.09
C LEU A 5 18.90 13.97 -11.76
N HIS A 6 19.04 15.15 -11.17
CA HIS A 6 19.79 15.37 -9.93
C HIS A 6 21.21 14.79 -10.01
N ASN A 7 21.52 13.80 -9.17
CA ASN A 7 22.83 13.15 -9.15
C ASN A 7 22.99 11.97 -10.14
N LEU A 8 21.96 11.60 -10.90
CA LEU A 8 22.06 10.53 -11.89
C LEU A 8 22.98 10.91 -13.05
N LYS A 9 23.87 9.98 -13.48
CA LYS A 9 25.02 10.24 -14.38
C LYS A 9 24.79 9.79 -15.81
N ASP A 10 23.64 10.09 -16.40
CA ASP A 10 23.32 9.87 -17.83
C ASP A 10 23.52 8.39 -18.25
N PHE A 11 22.79 7.49 -17.60
CA PHE A 11 22.84 6.07 -17.90
C PHE A 11 21.55 5.51 -18.50
N ASP A 12 21.68 4.40 -19.20
CA ASP A 12 20.56 3.60 -19.70
C ASP A 12 20.18 2.52 -18.70
N LEU A 13 18.88 2.37 -18.44
CA LEU A 13 18.33 1.32 -17.60
C LEU A 13 17.36 0.43 -18.40
N ARG A 14 17.39 -0.88 -18.15
CA ARG A 14 16.40 -1.85 -18.63
C ARG A 14 15.75 -2.53 -17.45
N LEU A 15 14.42 -2.50 -17.40
CA LEU A 15 13.63 -3.17 -16.36
C LEU A 15 12.77 -4.26 -17.02
N PRO A 16 12.88 -5.52 -16.60
CA PRO A 16 12.00 -6.58 -17.08
C PRO A 16 10.58 -6.36 -16.58
N LEU A 17 9.59 -6.55 -17.45
CA LEU A 17 8.19 -6.49 -17.09
C LEU A 17 7.69 -7.83 -16.54
N GLY A 18 6.62 -7.80 -15.72
CA GLY A 18 6.06 -8.98 -15.05
C GLY A 18 7.02 -9.57 -14.01
N ARG A 19 7.81 -8.74 -13.35
CA ARG A 19 8.85 -9.15 -12.40
C ARG A 19 8.89 -8.26 -11.15
N LEU A 20 9.45 -8.81 -10.07
CA LEU A 20 9.85 -8.05 -8.91
C LEU A 20 11.24 -7.45 -9.14
N CYS A 21 11.29 -6.16 -9.44
CA CYS A 21 12.51 -5.40 -9.62
C CYS A 21 12.84 -4.62 -8.36
N VAL A 22 14.02 -4.79 -7.79
CA VAL A 22 14.46 -4.04 -6.61
C VAL A 22 15.54 -3.04 -7.00
N VAL A 23 15.33 -1.77 -6.64
CA VAL A 23 16.32 -0.69 -6.76
C VAL A 23 16.96 -0.51 -5.40
N THR A 24 18.24 -0.82 -5.30
CA THR A 24 19.02 -0.76 -4.06
C THR A 24 20.26 0.11 -4.21
N GLY A 25 21.06 0.22 -3.16
CA GLY A 25 22.28 1.03 -3.11
C GLY A 25 22.36 1.91 -1.87
N VAL A 26 23.48 2.56 -1.65
CA VAL A 26 23.71 3.42 -0.48
C VAL A 26 22.72 4.60 -0.41
N SER A 27 22.56 5.18 0.77
CA SER A 27 21.71 6.36 0.94
C SER A 27 22.22 7.52 0.07
N GLY A 28 21.30 8.24 -0.58
CA GLY A 28 21.66 9.35 -1.49
C GLY A 28 22.23 8.93 -2.84
N SER A 29 22.24 7.64 -3.22
CA SER A 29 22.74 7.18 -4.53
C SER A 29 21.80 7.47 -5.72
N GLY A 30 20.59 8.02 -5.48
CA GLY A 30 19.64 8.38 -6.54
C GLY A 30 18.49 7.41 -6.76
N LYS A 31 18.26 6.45 -5.86
CA LYS A 31 17.20 5.42 -5.99
C LYS A 31 15.80 6.01 -6.17
N SER A 32 15.38 6.92 -5.29
CA SER A 32 14.05 7.55 -5.36
C SER A 32 13.96 8.45 -6.60
N THR A 33 15.03 9.16 -6.96
CA THR A 33 15.10 9.92 -8.20
C THR A 33 14.88 9.04 -9.43
N LEU A 34 15.52 7.88 -9.49
CA LEU A 34 15.38 6.95 -10.62
C LEU A 34 13.97 6.36 -10.69
N ALA A 35 13.49 5.76 -9.60
CA ALA A 35 12.25 5.00 -9.60
C ALA A 35 11.00 5.90 -9.62
N ARG A 36 11.03 7.02 -8.88
CA ARG A 36 9.90 7.91 -8.69
C ARG A 36 9.91 9.05 -9.70
N ASP A 37 10.99 9.89 -9.68
CA ASP A 37 10.99 11.12 -10.44
C ASP A 37 11.22 10.87 -11.94
N VAL A 38 12.06 9.89 -12.30
CA VAL A 38 12.35 9.55 -13.71
C VAL A 38 11.37 8.50 -14.24
N LEU A 39 11.25 7.34 -13.62
CA LEU A 39 10.43 6.25 -14.16
C LEU A 39 8.93 6.51 -13.98
N TYR A 40 8.47 6.65 -12.74
CA TYR A 40 7.04 6.79 -12.44
C TYR A 40 6.43 8.03 -13.09
N GLU A 41 7.03 9.20 -12.89
CA GLU A 41 6.50 10.46 -13.42
C GLU A 41 6.41 10.47 -14.94
N ASN A 42 7.43 9.98 -15.65
CA ASN A 42 7.40 9.93 -17.12
C ASN A 42 6.40 8.89 -17.64
N LEU A 43 6.26 7.74 -16.96
CA LEU A 43 5.21 6.76 -17.30
C LEU A 43 3.82 7.34 -17.07
N ALA A 44 3.57 7.99 -15.95
CA ALA A 44 2.28 8.60 -15.64
C ALA A 44 1.90 9.68 -16.67
N ARG A 45 2.86 10.50 -17.11
CA ARG A 45 2.67 11.49 -18.16
C ARG A 45 2.40 10.85 -19.52
N SER A 46 3.17 9.83 -19.88
CA SER A 46 3.00 9.10 -21.14
C SER A 46 1.63 8.42 -21.24
N LEU A 47 1.17 7.78 -20.16
CA LEU A 47 -0.15 7.16 -20.09
C LEU A 47 -1.27 8.22 -20.10
N GLY A 48 -1.11 9.33 -19.37
CA GLY A 48 -2.05 10.45 -19.39
C GLY A 48 -2.21 11.09 -20.77
N ALA A 49 -1.14 11.16 -21.56
CA ALA A 49 -1.19 11.65 -22.94
C ALA A 49 -2.00 10.73 -23.87
N ARG A 50 -1.97 9.41 -23.65
CA ARG A 50 -2.83 8.45 -24.39
C ARG A 50 -4.31 8.63 -24.06
N ASP A 51 -4.62 9.06 -22.83
CA ASP A 51 -5.99 9.35 -22.37
C ASP A 51 -6.47 10.75 -22.75
N GLY A 52 -5.77 11.44 -23.69
CA GLY A 52 -6.16 12.75 -24.25
C GLY A 52 -5.69 13.97 -23.44
N ARG A 53 -4.83 13.79 -22.45
CA ARG A 53 -4.17 14.93 -21.78
C ARG A 53 -3.04 15.49 -22.64
N LYS A 54 -2.72 16.77 -22.46
CA LYS A 54 -1.59 17.40 -23.20
C LYS A 54 -0.30 16.62 -22.97
N SER A 55 0.37 16.25 -24.07
CA SER A 55 1.71 15.66 -24.02
C SER A 55 2.67 16.65 -23.38
N VAL A 56 3.28 16.23 -22.27
CA VAL A 56 4.36 16.98 -21.61
C VAL A 56 5.66 16.25 -21.94
N GLY A 57 6.72 16.99 -22.26
CA GLY A 57 8.03 16.41 -22.57
C GLY A 57 8.56 15.52 -21.44
N LEU A 58 9.50 14.63 -21.76
CA LEU A 58 10.19 13.78 -20.79
C LEU A 58 11.02 14.65 -19.84
N PHE A 59 11.10 14.20 -18.60
CA PHE A 59 11.82 14.88 -17.53
C PHE A 59 12.92 13.96 -16.97
N GLY A 60 14.15 14.47 -16.91
CA GLY A 60 15.29 13.74 -16.33
C GLY A 60 15.73 12.50 -17.11
N CYS A 61 15.28 12.32 -18.35
CA CYS A 61 15.77 11.27 -19.25
C CYS A 61 15.56 11.68 -20.71
N SER A 62 16.32 11.06 -21.63
CA SER A 62 16.27 11.36 -23.05
C SER A 62 15.16 10.59 -23.79
N ALA A 63 14.85 9.36 -23.37
CA ALA A 63 13.80 8.54 -23.96
C ALA A 63 13.25 7.50 -22.97
N LEU A 64 11.95 7.17 -23.13
CA LEU A 64 11.28 6.07 -22.47
C LEU A 64 10.71 5.12 -23.53
N ARG A 65 11.08 3.84 -23.50
CA ARG A 65 10.66 2.83 -24.49
C ARG A 65 9.94 1.66 -23.81
N GLY A 66 9.08 0.93 -24.51
CA GLY A 66 8.32 -0.20 -23.98
C GLY A 66 7.08 0.22 -23.17
N THR A 67 6.75 1.50 -23.19
CA THR A 67 5.58 2.05 -22.45
C THR A 67 4.25 1.53 -22.96
N GLU A 68 4.20 1.08 -24.21
CA GLU A 68 3.01 0.50 -24.85
C GLU A 68 2.52 -0.77 -24.15
N GLN A 69 3.41 -1.48 -23.47
CA GLN A 69 3.10 -2.70 -22.70
C GLN A 69 2.53 -2.38 -21.31
N VAL A 70 2.69 -1.16 -20.83
CA VAL A 70 2.18 -0.70 -19.53
C VAL A 70 0.87 0.02 -19.74
N GLY A 71 -0.17 -0.45 -19.08
CA GLY A 71 -1.50 0.14 -19.15
C GLY A 71 -1.81 1.09 -17.99
N ARG A 72 -1.13 0.91 -16.85
CA ARG A 72 -1.32 1.71 -15.65
C ARG A 72 -0.01 1.79 -14.87
N VAL A 73 0.24 2.92 -14.25
CA VAL A 73 1.33 3.08 -13.28
C VAL A 73 0.78 3.62 -11.96
N LEU A 74 1.26 3.10 -10.85
CA LEU A 74 0.83 3.48 -9.51
C LEU A 74 2.04 3.60 -8.58
N GLU A 75 2.10 4.71 -7.88
CA GLU A 75 2.98 4.87 -6.73
C GLU A 75 2.24 4.42 -5.46
N VAL A 76 2.87 3.56 -4.67
CA VAL A 76 2.37 3.13 -3.36
C VAL A 76 3.30 3.72 -2.32
N ASP A 77 3.00 4.94 -1.94
CA ASP A 77 3.76 5.76 -1.01
C ASP A 77 3.24 5.63 0.44
N GLN A 78 3.96 6.25 1.37
CA GLN A 78 3.63 6.28 2.79
C GLN A 78 2.67 7.42 3.20
N THR A 79 2.08 8.12 2.24
CA THR A 79 1.09 9.16 2.56
C THR A 79 -0.17 8.57 3.18
N PRO A 80 -0.85 9.28 4.07
CA PRO A 80 -2.08 8.79 4.70
C PRO A 80 -3.14 8.36 3.68
N ILE A 81 -3.91 7.31 3.99
CA ILE A 81 -5.03 6.81 3.17
C ILE A 81 -6.23 7.77 3.12
N GLY A 82 -6.15 8.88 3.82
CA GLY A 82 -7.13 9.96 3.79
C GLY A 82 -6.76 11.08 4.74
N LYS A 83 -7.26 12.27 4.47
CA LYS A 83 -6.93 13.50 5.20
C LYS A 83 -7.77 13.70 6.47
N THR A 84 -8.82 12.91 6.67
CA THR A 84 -9.78 13.13 7.76
C THR A 84 -9.88 11.91 8.67
N PRO A 85 -10.31 12.07 9.94
CA PRO A 85 -10.56 10.97 10.87
C PRO A 85 -11.65 10.00 10.42
N ARG A 86 -12.44 10.35 9.38
CA ARG A 86 -13.46 9.48 8.80
C ARG A 86 -12.88 8.42 7.87
N SER A 87 -11.70 8.66 7.30
CA SER A 87 -11.00 7.65 6.50
C SER A 87 -10.44 6.57 7.42
N CYS A 88 -10.72 5.32 7.12
CA CYS A 88 -10.28 4.16 7.89
C CYS A 88 -10.06 2.95 6.95
N PRO A 89 -9.38 1.87 7.40
CA PRO A 89 -9.14 0.69 6.59
C PRO A 89 -10.40 0.13 5.91
N ALA A 90 -11.50 -0.01 6.66
CA ALA A 90 -12.77 -0.54 6.14
C ALA A 90 -13.33 0.25 4.96
N THR A 91 -13.21 1.59 5.00
CA THR A 91 -13.71 2.45 3.92
C THR A 91 -12.73 2.53 2.76
N TYR A 92 -11.43 2.52 3.02
CA TYR A 92 -10.42 2.65 1.98
C TYR A 92 -10.30 1.39 1.12
N VAL A 93 -10.29 0.22 1.75
CA VAL A 93 -10.29 -1.08 1.05
C VAL A 93 -11.64 -1.35 0.38
N GLY A 94 -12.73 -0.73 0.87
CA GLY A 94 -14.03 -0.70 0.20
C GLY A 94 -15.03 -1.74 0.70
N PHE A 95 -14.72 -2.53 1.71
CA PHE A 95 -15.66 -3.54 2.23
C PHE A 95 -16.71 -2.98 3.22
N TRP A 96 -16.57 -1.73 3.66
CA TRP A 96 -17.51 -1.09 4.57
C TRP A 96 -18.94 -1.02 4.01
N ASP A 97 -19.10 -0.83 2.71
CA ASP A 97 -20.39 -0.78 2.06
C ASP A 97 -21.16 -2.11 2.13
N ALA A 98 -20.44 -3.23 2.04
CA ALA A 98 -21.03 -4.55 2.24
C ALA A 98 -21.52 -4.71 3.69
N ILE A 99 -20.73 -4.28 4.68
CA ILE A 99 -21.11 -4.33 6.10
C ILE A 99 -22.37 -3.49 6.36
N ARG A 100 -22.44 -2.26 5.83
CA ARG A 100 -23.64 -1.40 5.98
C ARG A 100 -24.91 -2.05 5.44
N ARG A 101 -24.83 -2.82 4.34
CA ARG A 101 -25.95 -3.58 3.78
C ARG A 101 -26.42 -4.68 4.73
N LEU A 102 -25.48 -5.41 5.36
CA LEU A 102 -25.83 -6.45 6.35
C LEU A 102 -26.65 -5.88 7.52
N PHE A 103 -26.31 -4.68 8.00
CA PHE A 103 -27.08 -4.02 9.04
C PHE A 103 -28.45 -3.52 8.54
N ALA A 104 -28.53 -3.00 7.32
CA ALA A 104 -29.79 -2.59 6.72
C ALA A 104 -30.74 -3.76 6.46
N ASP A 105 -30.21 -4.95 6.26
CA ASP A 105 -30.98 -6.18 6.03
C ASP A 105 -31.52 -6.85 7.30
N THR A 106 -31.16 -6.33 8.48
CA THR A 106 -31.74 -6.82 9.75
C THR A 106 -33.24 -6.51 9.84
N SER A 107 -34.00 -7.35 10.58
CA SER A 107 -35.41 -7.13 10.83
C SER A 107 -35.70 -5.76 11.45
N ASP A 108 -34.90 -5.36 12.44
CA ASP A 108 -35.04 -4.08 13.12
C ASP A 108 -34.87 -2.87 12.19
N ALA A 109 -33.85 -2.92 11.31
CA ALA A 109 -33.62 -1.87 10.34
C ALA A 109 -34.74 -1.81 9.28
N ARG A 110 -35.20 -2.96 8.79
CA ARG A 110 -36.30 -3.06 7.81
C ARG A 110 -37.62 -2.56 8.37
N MET A 111 -37.98 -2.91 9.60
CA MET A 111 -39.17 -2.41 10.26
C MET A 111 -39.18 -0.88 10.42
N ARG A 112 -38.01 -0.27 10.56
CA ARG A 112 -37.81 1.19 10.67
C ARG A 112 -37.66 1.88 9.31
N GLY A 113 -37.68 1.14 8.20
CA GLY A 113 -37.46 1.66 6.85
C GLY A 113 -36.01 2.19 6.62
N TRP A 114 -35.05 1.66 7.34
CA TRP A 114 -33.65 2.14 7.29
C TRP A 114 -32.86 1.43 6.19
N SER A 115 -32.26 2.23 5.32
CA SER A 115 -31.36 1.76 4.27
C SER A 115 -29.92 1.76 4.74
N ALA A 116 -29.00 1.25 3.90
CA ALA A 116 -27.56 1.24 4.17
C ALA A 116 -26.96 2.64 4.43
N SER A 117 -27.63 3.71 3.99
CA SER A 117 -27.20 5.08 4.28
C SER A 117 -27.28 5.43 5.77
N ARG A 118 -28.24 4.87 6.50
CA ARG A 118 -28.36 5.02 7.95
C ARG A 118 -27.12 4.56 8.70
N PHE A 119 -26.48 3.53 8.20
CA PHE A 119 -25.28 2.90 8.77
C PHE A 119 -23.98 3.49 8.21
N SER A 120 -24.04 4.74 7.69
CA SER A 120 -22.87 5.52 7.27
C SER A 120 -22.53 6.59 8.30
N PHE A 121 -21.30 6.62 8.78
CA PHE A 121 -20.81 7.70 9.63
C PHE A 121 -20.48 8.99 8.84
N ASN A 122 -20.58 8.96 7.51
CA ASN A 122 -20.35 10.13 6.64
C ASN A 122 -21.62 10.91 6.32
N THR A 123 -22.80 10.28 6.44
CA THR A 123 -24.11 10.88 6.10
C THR A 123 -24.89 11.23 7.37
N LYS A 124 -25.71 12.28 7.27
CA LYS A 124 -26.64 12.65 8.35
C LYS A 124 -27.70 11.57 8.57
N GLY A 125 -28.26 11.55 9.76
CA GLY A 125 -29.35 10.65 10.15
C GLY A 125 -28.90 9.50 11.03
N GLY A 126 -27.81 8.77 10.69
CA GLY A 126 -27.32 7.65 11.49
C GLY A 126 -26.06 7.94 12.29
N ARG A 127 -25.28 8.93 11.87
CA ARG A 127 -24.04 9.31 12.55
C ARG A 127 -24.31 10.08 13.85
N CYS A 128 -23.35 10.09 14.74
CA CYS A 128 -23.30 11.00 15.86
C CYS A 128 -23.16 12.44 15.36
N GLU A 129 -24.09 13.33 15.67
CA GLU A 129 -24.02 14.72 15.19
C GLU A 129 -23.02 15.57 15.99
N GLU A 130 -22.73 15.24 17.26
CA GLU A 130 -21.71 15.91 18.08
C GLU A 130 -20.32 15.86 17.44
N CYS A 131 -19.85 14.67 17.05
CA CYS A 131 -18.56 14.47 16.38
C CYS A 131 -18.70 14.38 14.85
N GLN A 132 -19.91 14.53 14.31
CA GLN A 132 -20.19 14.39 12.88
C GLN A 132 -19.65 13.08 12.27
N GLY A 133 -19.69 11.98 13.04
CA GLY A 133 -19.21 10.67 12.62
C GLY A 133 -17.68 10.48 12.70
N GLN A 134 -16.95 11.40 13.30
CA GLN A 134 -15.49 11.28 13.46
C GLN A 134 -15.11 10.37 14.64
N GLY A 135 -15.96 10.22 15.64
CA GLY A 135 -15.67 9.49 16.88
C GLY A 135 -14.79 10.26 17.87
N ILE A 136 -14.23 11.38 17.45
CA ILE A 136 -13.38 12.28 18.23
C ILE A 136 -13.85 13.72 18.07
N ARG A 137 -13.51 14.54 19.04
CA ARG A 137 -13.65 15.99 18.99
C ARG A 137 -12.26 16.64 19.04
N LYS A 138 -12.08 17.66 18.23
CA LYS A 138 -10.88 18.51 18.22
C LYS A 138 -11.15 19.68 19.16
N ILE A 139 -10.32 19.86 20.16
CA ILE A 139 -10.32 21.02 21.04
C ILE A 139 -9.19 21.93 20.57
N GLU A 140 -9.55 23.08 20.00
CA GLU A 140 -8.59 24.08 19.57
C GLU A 140 -8.07 24.87 20.75
N MET A 141 -6.75 24.94 20.90
CA MET A 141 -6.08 25.69 21.95
C MET A 141 -5.30 26.86 21.33
N SER A 142 -5.50 28.07 21.86
CA SER A 142 -4.91 29.30 21.27
C SER A 142 -3.38 29.32 21.23
N PHE A 143 -2.68 28.58 22.11
CA PHE A 143 -1.22 28.60 22.24
C PHE A 143 -0.56 27.22 22.31
N LEU A 144 -1.35 26.15 22.24
CA LEU A 144 -0.88 24.78 22.30
C LEU A 144 -1.38 23.98 21.08
N PRO A 145 -0.73 22.86 20.72
CA PRO A 145 -1.26 21.97 19.70
C PRO A 145 -2.67 21.51 20.03
N ASP A 146 -3.51 21.42 19.02
CA ASP A 146 -4.89 20.95 19.16
C ASP A 146 -4.96 19.57 19.80
N VAL A 147 -5.81 19.41 20.80
CA VAL A 147 -6.04 18.13 21.48
C VAL A 147 -7.22 17.40 20.87
N ARG A 148 -7.05 16.12 20.64
CA ARG A 148 -8.12 15.24 20.16
C ARG A 148 -8.60 14.36 21.30
N VAL A 149 -9.89 14.46 21.64
CA VAL A 149 -10.53 13.66 22.68
C VAL A 149 -11.61 12.78 22.09
N VAL A 150 -11.86 11.63 22.71
CA VAL A 150 -12.98 10.75 22.32
C VAL A 150 -14.28 11.51 22.49
N CYS A 151 -15.20 11.37 21.54
CA CYS A 151 -16.51 12.01 21.63
C CYS A 151 -17.32 11.37 22.76
N GLU A 152 -17.68 12.15 23.78
CA GLU A 152 -18.44 11.67 24.95
C GLU A 152 -19.83 11.18 24.56
N ALA A 153 -20.50 11.86 23.62
CA ALA A 153 -21.87 11.52 23.21
C ALA A 153 -22.00 10.13 22.56
N CYS A 154 -20.96 9.66 21.87
CA CYS A 154 -21.00 8.34 21.21
C CYS A 154 -19.92 7.38 21.74
N GLY A 155 -19.10 7.77 22.71
CA GLY A 155 -18.01 6.94 23.21
C GLY A 155 -17.01 6.47 22.13
N GLY A 156 -16.85 7.26 21.05
CA GLY A 156 -16.01 6.86 19.90
C GLY A 156 -16.72 6.02 18.84
N ALA A 157 -17.95 5.54 19.08
CA ALA A 157 -18.70 4.64 18.20
C ALA A 157 -19.14 5.28 16.86
N ARG A 158 -19.05 6.60 16.70
CA ARG A 158 -19.36 7.39 15.49
C ARG A 158 -20.85 7.50 15.11
N PHE A 159 -21.74 6.73 15.70
CA PHE A 159 -23.15 6.67 15.41
C PHE A 159 -24.00 7.18 16.55
N ASN A 160 -25.23 7.56 16.25
CA ASN A 160 -26.19 7.96 17.27
C ASN A 160 -26.78 6.73 18.00
N PRO A 161 -27.39 6.91 19.20
CA PRO A 161 -27.89 5.80 20.00
C PRO A 161 -28.93 4.93 19.27
N GLU A 162 -29.80 5.55 18.47
CA GLU A 162 -30.81 4.80 17.72
C GLU A 162 -30.19 3.82 16.70
N THR A 163 -29.15 4.26 15.96
CA THR A 163 -28.44 3.42 15.00
C THR A 163 -27.67 2.31 15.73
N LEU A 164 -27.08 2.62 16.89
CA LEU A 164 -26.40 1.64 17.75
C LEU A 164 -27.37 0.65 18.41
N GLY A 165 -28.67 0.93 18.43
CA GLY A 165 -29.69 -0.03 18.86
C GLY A 165 -29.83 -1.25 17.95
N VAL A 166 -29.49 -1.12 16.65
CA VAL A 166 -29.53 -2.25 15.70
C VAL A 166 -28.33 -3.17 15.87
N ARG A 167 -28.59 -4.47 15.98
CA ARG A 167 -27.55 -5.50 16.13
C ARG A 167 -27.57 -6.49 14.99
N TRP A 168 -26.40 -6.85 14.51
CA TRP A 168 -26.19 -7.92 13.56
C TRP A 168 -25.20 -8.94 14.16
N LYS A 169 -25.58 -10.20 14.24
CA LYS A 169 -24.82 -11.25 14.98
C LYS A 169 -24.43 -10.80 16.39
N GLY A 170 -25.33 -10.12 17.11
CA GLY A 170 -25.10 -9.64 18.47
C GLY A 170 -24.23 -8.39 18.62
N LYS A 171 -23.67 -7.85 17.56
CA LYS A 171 -22.82 -6.65 17.55
C LYS A 171 -23.53 -5.45 16.94
N THR A 172 -23.29 -4.26 17.50
CA THR A 172 -23.66 -2.98 16.89
C THR A 172 -22.67 -2.61 15.78
N ILE A 173 -23.07 -1.70 14.89
CA ILE A 173 -22.15 -1.25 13.83
C ILE A 173 -20.92 -0.52 14.38
N GLY A 174 -21.03 0.14 15.53
CA GLY A 174 -19.90 0.75 16.24
C GLY A 174 -18.93 -0.29 16.80
N GLU A 175 -19.46 -1.37 17.40
CA GLU A 175 -18.63 -2.50 17.88
C GLU A 175 -17.93 -3.20 16.73
N VAL A 176 -18.56 -3.32 15.55
CA VAL A 176 -17.91 -3.86 14.35
C VAL A 176 -16.76 -2.97 13.88
N LEU A 177 -16.89 -1.65 13.90
CA LEU A 177 -15.78 -0.74 13.59
C LEU A 177 -14.61 -0.86 14.57
N ALA A 178 -14.90 -1.19 15.82
CA ALA A 178 -13.89 -1.35 16.87
C ALA A 178 -13.19 -2.72 16.83
N MET A 179 -13.70 -3.69 16.07
CA MET A 179 -13.03 -5.00 15.91
C MET A 179 -11.66 -4.83 15.28
N SER A 180 -10.70 -5.63 15.72
CA SER A 180 -9.46 -5.86 14.99
C SER A 180 -9.73 -6.62 13.67
N VAL A 181 -8.82 -6.52 12.73
CA VAL A 181 -8.89 -7.31 11.48
C VAL A 181 -8.91 -8.80 11.81
N ASP A 182 -8.09 -9.27 12.78
CA ASP A 182 -8.03 -10.67 13.18
C ASP A 182 -9.37 -11.19 13.70
N GLU A 183 -10.05 -10.42 14.57
CA GLU A 183 -11.39 -10.75 15.04
C GLU A 183 -12.42 -10.73 13.89
N ALA A 184 -12.33 -9.74 13.01
CA ALA A 184 -13.26 -9.57 11.90
C ALA A 184 -13.15 -10.69 10.85
N VAL A 185 -11.98 -11.27 10.63
CA VAL A 185 -11.80 -12.44 9.74
C VAL A 185 -12.74 -13.57 10.14
N GLY A 186 -12.76 -13.95 11.42
CA GLY A 186 -13.66 -14.99 11.93
C GLY A 186 -15.14 -14.56 11.89
N PHE A 187 -15.43 -13.32 12.27
CA PHE A 187 -16.78 -12.79 12.32
C PHE A 187 -17.47 -12.74 10.95
N PHE A 188 -16.73 -12.40 9.88
CA PHE A 188 -17.22 -12.31 8.51
C PHE A 188 -16.90 -13.54 7.64
N ALA A 189 -16.56 -14.69 8.23
CA ALA A 189 -16.18 -15.89 7.48
C ALA A 189 -17.24 -16.34 6.44
N ALA A 190 -18.55 -16.13 6.71
CA ALA A 190 -19.63 -16.45 5.80
C ALA A 190 -19.88 -15.38 4.70
N HIS A 191 -19.09 -14.31 4.63
CA HIS A 191 -19.26 -13.21 3.68
C HIS A 191 -18.03 -13.07 2.77
N PRO A 192 -17.96 -13.80 1.64
CA PRO A 192 -16.74 -14.01 0.86
C PRO A 192 -16.00 -12.73 0.47
N SER A 193 -16.71 -11.69 0.01
CA SER A 193 -16.07 -10.43 -0.42
C SER A 193 -15.41 -9.66 0.74
N THR A 194 -16.11 -9.57 1.87
CA THR A 194 -15.57 -8.92 3.09
C THR A 194 -14.46 -9.75 3.70
N HIS A 195 -14.66 -11.07 3.81
CA HIS A 195 -13.69 -12.00 4.35
C HIS A 195 -12.39 -11.99 3.55
N HIS A 196 -12.48 -11.98 2.19
CA HIS A 196 -11.28 -11.91 1.34
C HIS A 196 -10.44 -10.65 1.61
N ALA A 197 -11.08 -9.48 1.68
CA ALA A 197 -10.37 -8.23 1.97
C ALA A 197 -9.73 -8.23 3.37
N LEU A 198 -10.41 -8.79 4.37
CA LEU A 198 -9.89 -8.93 5.74
C LEU A 198 -8.70 -9.90 5.80
N ARG A 199 -8.77 -11.02 5.07
CA ARG A 199 -7.64 -11.96 4.95
C ARG A 199 -6.42 -11.30 4.32
N LEU A 200 -6.60 -10.48 3.28
CA LEU A 200 -5.50 -9.73 2.68
C LEU A 200 -4.83 -8.75 3.67
N LEU A 201 -5.64 -8.08 4.50
CA LEU A 201 -5.10 -7.22 5.56
C LEU A 201 -4.33 -8.02 6.62
N GLN A 202 -4.83 -9.20 7.00
CA GLN A 202 -4.16 -10.11 7.93
C GLN A 202 -2.86 -10.67 7.34
N ASP A 203 -2.90 -11.10 6.07
CA ASP A 203 -1.77 -11.66 5.33
C ASP A 203 -0.58 -10.67 5.21
N ILE A 204 -0.85 -9.35 5.24
CA ILE A 204 0.20 -8.31 5.19
C ILE A 204 0.65 -7.83 6.59
N GLY A 205 0.21 -8.51 7.65
CA GLY A 205 0.61 -8.18 9.02
C GLY A 205 -0.16 -7.02 9.66
N LEU A 206 -1.37 -6.70 9.16
CA LEU A 206 -2.23 -5.65 9.70
C LEU A 206 -3.39 -6.20 10.54
N GLY A 207 -3.26 -7.43 11.05
CA GLY A 207 -4.30 -8.11 11.86
C GLY A 207 -4.71 -7.38 13.11
N TYR A 208 -3.80 -6.65 13.72
CA TYR A 208 -4.02 -5.87 14.94
C TYR A 208 -4.80 -4.56 14.75
N LEU A 209 -4.85 -4.01 13.52
CA LEU A 209 -5.55 -2.76 13.24
C LEU A 209 -7.06 -2.94 13.44
N THR A 210 -7.71 -1.92 13.99
CA THR A 210 -9.18 -1.91 14.01
C THR A 210 -9.75 -1.49 12.66
N LEU A 211 -10.93 -2.04 12.31
CA LEU A 211 -11.59 -1.71 11.04
C LEU A 211 -11.84 -0.21 10.89
N GLY A 212 -12.13 0.45 12.00
CA GLY A 212 -12.38 1.88 12.10
C GLY A 212 -11.15 2.71 12.46
N GLN A 213 -9.93 2.16 12.46
CA GLN A 213 -8.70 2.92 12.74
C GLN A 213 -8.65 4.19 11.92
N GLN A 214 -8.48 5.33 12.57
CA GLN A 214 -8.50 6.62 11.88
C GLN A 214 -7.21 6.82 11.06
N SER A 215 -7.35 7.26 9.80
CA SER A 215 -6.20 7.47 8.91
C SER A 215 -5.07 8.30 9.53
N PRO A 216 -5.33 9.41 10.25
CA PRO A 216 -4.26 10.20 10.88
C PRO A 216 -3.52 9.51 12.03
N THR A 217 -3.98 8.35 12.50
CA THR A 217 -3.31 7.56 13.56
C THR A 217 -2.52 6.38 13.00
N LEU A 218 -2.59 6.16 11.70
CA LEU A 218 -1.81 5.14 11.01
C LEU A 218 -0.38 5.63 10.79
N SER A 219 0.58 4.73 10.95
CA SER A 219 1.94 4.97 10.47
C SER A 219 2.01 4.99 8.94
N GLY A 220 3.07 5.58 8.39
CA GLY A 220 3.27 5.60 6.93
C GLY A 220 3.31 4.19 6.33
N GLY A 221 4.00 3.25 6.99
CA GLY A 221 4.06 1.86 6.54
C GLY A 221 2.72 1.14 6.60
N GLU A 222 1.87 1.39 7.63
CA GLU A 222 0.50 0.85 7.68
C GLU A 222 -0.37 1.40 6.54
N ALA A 223 -0.30 2.71 6.29
CA ALA A 223 -1.01 3.35 5.17
C ALA A 223 -0.60 2.75 3.82
N GLN A 224 0.70 2.56 3.61
CA GLN A 224 1.25 1.94 2.41
C GLN A 224 0.74 0.50 2.21
N ARG A 225 0.78 -0.32 3.26
CA ARG A 225 0.27 -1.71 3.20
C ARG A 225 -1.24 -1.77 2.93
N ILE A 226 -2.04 -0.87 3.50
CA ILE A 226 -3.47 -0.77 3.19
C ILE A 226 -3.70 -0.45 1.70
N LYS A 227 -2.87 0.42 1.11
CA LYS A 227 -2.92 0.71 -0.34
C LYS A 227 -2.61 -0.54 -1.17
N LEU A 228 -1.59 -1.32 -0.80
CA LEU A 228 -1.27 -2.59 -1.46
C LEU A 228 -2.44 -3.58 -1.40
N VAL A 229 -3.05 -3.75 -0.22
CA VAL A 229 -4.25 -4.61 -0.06
C VAL A 229 -5.38 -4.16 -0.96
N THR A 230 -5.59 -2.85 -1.10
CA THR A 230 -6.65 -2.30 -1.95
C THR A 230 -6.44 -2.67 -3.42
N GLU A 231 -5.20 -2.69 -3.89
CA GLU A 231 -4.89 -3.12 -5.26
C GLU A 231 -5.04 -4.65 -5.42
N LEU A 232 -4.57 -5.43 -4.45
CA LEU A 232 -4.76 -6.90 -4.45
C LEU A 232 -6.23 -7.31 -4.42
N ALA A 233 -7.07 -6.60 -3.67
CA ALA A 233 -8.49 -6.90 -3.59
C ALA A 233 -9.23 -6.70 -4.94
N LYS A 234 -8.64 -5.95 -5.87
CA LYS A 234 -9.16 -5.75 -7.24
C LYS A 234 -8.76 -6.89 -8.18
N VAL A 235 -7.71 -7.64 -7.86
CA VAL A 235 -7.25 -8.78 -8.67
C VAL A 235 -8.26 -9.91 -8.52
N ARG A 236 -8.97 -10.24 -9.60
CA ARG A 236 -9.90 -11.38 -9.63
C ARG A 236 -9.16 -12.60 -10.17
N PRO A 237 -9.07 -13.71 -9.41
CA PRO A 237 -8.63 -14.98 -9.97
C PRO A 237 -9.58 -15.36 -11.12
N ASN A 238 -9.06 -15.67 -12.29
CA ASN A 238 -9.83 -16.10 -13.48
C ASN A 238 -10.61 -15.03 -14.30
N ALA A 239 -10.47 -13.76 -14.04
CA ALA A 239 -10.79 -12.81 -15.08
C ALA A 239 -9.70 -12.93 -16.14
N GLY A 240 -10.00 -13.59 -17.25
CA GLY A 240 -9.14 -13.60 -18.45
C GLY A 240 -9.02 -12.17 -18.96
N ASN A 241 -8.30 -11.38 -18.22
CA ASN A 241 -8.18 -9.95 -18.43
C ASN A 241 -6.91 -9.66 -19.19
N ALA A 242 -7.12 -9.26 -20.41
CA ALA A 242 -6.44 -8.15 -21.03
C ALA A 242 -6.49 -6.86 -20.19
N ASP A 243 -6.63 -6.92 -18.86
CA ASP A 243 -6.52 -5.74 -18.00
C ASP A 243 -5.06 -5.32 -17.97
N LYS A 244 -4.89 -4.13 -18.45
CA LYS A 244 -3.67 -3.38 -18.68
C LYS A 244 -2.65 -3.66 -17.60
N HIS A 245 -1.52 -4.26 -17.98
CA HIS A 245 -0.34 -4.48 -17.14
C HIS A 245 -0.07 -3.24 -16.26
N THR A 246 -0.06 -3.41 -14.94
CA THR A 246 0.19 -2.33 -14.00
C THR A 246 1.64 -2.38 -13.51
N LEU A 247 2.31 -1.23 -13.57
CA LEU A 247 3.62 -1.05 -12.95
C LEU A 247 3.43 -0.33 -11.60
N TYR A 248 3.84 -0.98 -10.53
CA TYR A 248 3.83 -0.42 -9.18
C TYR A 248 5.21 0.08 -8.81
N VAL A 249 5.29 1.27 -8.21
CA VAL A 249 6.50 1.81 -7.61
C VAL A 249 6.28 1.91 -6.10
N LEU A 250 7.12 1.23 -5.33
CA LEU A 250 7.07 1.19 -3.87
C LEU A 250 8.36 1.78 -3.29
N ASP A 251 8.23 2.62 -2.29
CA ASP A 251 9.37 3.22 -1.59
C ASP A 251 9.45 2.65 -0.18
N GLU A 252 10.53 1.90 0.09
CA GLU A 252 10.91 1.29 1.37
C GLU A 252 9.73 0.63 2.14
N PRO A 253 9.01 -0.34 1.52
CA PRO A 253 7.82 -0.92 2.14
C PRO A 253 8.09 -1.75 3.40
N THR A 254 9.34 -2.09 3.71
CA THR A 254 9.72 -2.80 4.94
C THR A 254 9.94 -1.88 6.14
N VAL A 255 9.94 -0.55 5.96
CA VAL A 255 10.17 0.39 7.07
C VAL A 255 9.15 0.20 8.19
N GLY A 256 9.66 0.01 9.41
CA GLY A 256 8.85 -0.20 10.61
C GLY A 256 8.24 -1.60 10.75
N LEU A 257 8.64 -2.57 9.89
CA LEU A 257 8.22 -3.96 10.01
C LEU A 257 9.15 -4.77 10.93
N HIS A 258 8.54 -5.65 11.70
CA HIS A 258 9.26 -6.76 12.33
C HIS A 258 9.63 -7.79 11.27
N MET A 259 10.74 -8.54 11.47
CA MET A 259 11.22 -9.53 10.49
C MET A 259 10.14 -10.57 10.09
N ALA A 260 9.31 -11.01 11.03
CA ALA A 260 8.20 -11.93 10.74
C ALA A 260 7.14 -11.34 9.79
N ASP A 261 7.00 -10.02 9.73
CA ASP A 261 6.05 -9.35 8.84
C ASP A 261 6.64 -9.03 7.48
N VAL A 262 7.98 -8.97 7.36
CA VAL A 262 8.69 -8.85 6.07
C VAL A 262 8.36 -10.04 5.17
N GLU A 263 8.36 -11.25 5.70
CA GLU A 263 7.99 -12.46 4.94
C GLU A 263 6.56 -12.39 4.40
N LYS A 264 5.63 -11.87 5.22
CA LYS A 264 4.23 -11.66 4.79
C LYS A 264 4.14 -10.64 3.65
N LEU A 265 4.90 -9.54 3.76
CA LEU A 265 4.97 -8.53 2.71
C LEU A 265 5.53 -9.13 1.40
N ILE A 266 6.61 -9.88 1.45
CA ILE A 266 7.23 -10.54 0.28
C ILE A 266 6.20 -11.43 -0.43
N ARG A 267 5.44 -12.26 0.30
CA ARG A 267 4.37 -13.08 -0.29
C ARG A 267 3.32 -12.23 -1.02
N VAL A 268 2.98 -11.07 -0.47
CA VAL A 268 2.04 -10.14 -1.09
C VAL A 268 2.62 -9.52 -2.37
N LEU A 269 3.91 -9.16 -2.38
CA LEU A 269 4.60 -8.66 -3.57
C LEU A 269 4.62 -9.71 -4.68
N HIS A 270 4.96 -10.96 -4.36
CA HIS A 270 4.91 -12.06 -5.34
C HIS A 270 3.50 -12.28 -5.89
N ARG A 271 2.45 -12.25 -5.08
CA ARG A 271 1.06 -12.36 -5.56
C ARG A 271 0.68 -11.26 -6.56
N LEU A 272 1.21 -10.05 -6.41
CA LEU A 272 1.02 -8.98 -7.41
C LEU A 272 1.77 -9.27 -8.72
N VAL A 273 2.99 -9.81 -8.64
CA VAL A 273 3.77 -10.25 -9.81
C VAL A 273 3.07 -11.41 -10.52
N ASP A 274 2.63 -12.42 -9.79
CA ASP A 274 1.90 -13.59 -10.31
C ASP A 274 0.58 -13.21 -11.00
N ALA A 275 0.00 -12.09 -10.58
CA ALA A 275 -1.16 -11.50 -11.26
C ALA A 275 -0.81 -10.75 -12.56
N GLY A 276 0.43 -10.83 -13.04
CA GLY A 276 0.90 -10.25 -14.31
C GLY A 276 1.36 -8.80 -14.21
N ASN A 277 1.67 -8.30 -13.02
CA ASN A 277 2.12 -6.92 -12.82
C ASN A 277 3.65 -6.81 -12.71
N THR A 278 4.17 -5.60 -12.86
CA THR A 278 5.58 -5.27 -12.56
C THR A 278 5.65 -4.49 -11.26
N LEU A 279 6.58 -4.87 -10.39
CA LEU A 279 6.88 -4.12 -9.19
C LEU A 279 8.29 -3.55 -9.28
N VAL A 280 8.44 -2.26 -9.02
CA VAL A 280 9.71 -1.57 -8.82
C VAL A 280 9.76 -1.12 -7.36
N VAL A 281 10.60 -1.76 -6.57
CA VAL A 281 10.66 -1.57 -5.12
C VAL A 281 12.01 -0.98 -4.75
N ILE A 282 12.00 0.20 -4.14
CA ILE A 282 13.21 0.76 -3.51
C ILE A 282 13.36 0.08 -2.16
N GLU A 283 14.46 -0.65 -1.95
CA GLU A 283 14.65 -1.42 -0.72
C GLU A 283 16.12 -1.59 -0.31
N HIS A 284 16.29 -1.75 1.00
CA HIS A 284 17.56 -2.06 1.64
C HIS A 284 17.51 -3.40 2.40
N ASN A 285 16.31 -3.95 2.60
CA ASN A 285 16.11 -5.20 3.32
C ASN A 285 16.59 -6.38 2.46
N LEU A 286 17.53 -7.18 3.01
CA LEU A 286 18.15 -8.29 2.28
C LEU A 286 17.19 -9.42 1.96
N ASP A 287 16.15 -9.65 2.77
CA ASP A 287 15.14 -10.67 2.46
C ASP A 287 14.38 -10.30 1.19
N VAL A 288 14.00 -9.01 1.01
CA VAL A 288 13.33 -8.54 -0.20
C VAL A 288 14.27 -8.53 -1.40
N ILE A 289 15.52 -8.11 -1.20
CA ILE A 289 16.53 -8.08 -2.27
C ILE A 289 16.83 -9.51 -2.77
N ALA A 290 16.91 -10.49 -1.86
CA ALA A 290 17.16 -11.89 -2.20
C ALA A 290 16.00 -12.57 -2.91
N GLU A 291 14.79 -12.09 -2.76
CA GLU A 291 13.57 -12.62 -3.40
C GLU A 291 13.22 -11.86 -4.71
N ALA A 292 14.05 -10.89 -5.12
CA ALA A 292 13.84 -10.15 -6.35
C ALA A 292 14.15 -11.00 -7.59
N ASP A 293 13.42 -10.79 -8.69
CA ASP A 293 13.76 -11.33 -10.00
C ASP A 293 14.91 -10.53 -10.65
N TRP A 294 14.96 -9.22 -10.34
CA TRP A 294 15.92 -8.29 -10.92
C TRP A 294 16.31 -7.22 -9.93
N ILE A 295 17.59 -6.96 -9.82
CA ILE A 295 18.15 -5.93 -8.94
C ILE A 295 18.86 -4.87 -9.78
N VAL A 296 18.71 -3.61 -9.38
CA VAL A 296 19.45 -2.45 -9.87
C VAL A 296 20.15 -1.82 -8.68
N ASP A 297 21.47 -1.96 -8.61
CA ASP A 297 22.29 -1.39 -7.53
C ASP A 297 22.86 -0.05 -7.96
N LEU A 298 22.50 1.03 -7.26
CA LEU A 298 22.97 2.39 -7.52
C LEU A 298 24.08 2.80 -6.54
N GLY A 299 25.09 3.44 -7.08
CA GLY A 299 26.24 3.88 -6.29
C GLY A 299 27.31 4.58 -7.14
N PRO A 300 28.60 4.39 -6.78
CA PRO A 300 29.09 3.58 -5.64
C PRO A 300 28.83 4.20 -4.27
N GLU A 301 28.71 5.53 -4.20
CA GLU A 301 28.48 6.31 -2.97
C GLU A 301 27.19 7.14 -3.09
N GLY A 302 26.90 7.97 -2.07
CA GLY A 302 25.82 8.95 -2.09
C GLY A 302 26.25 10.30 -2.69
N GLY A 303 25.28 11.16 -2.99
CA GLY A 303 25.49 12.51 -3.49
C GLY A 303 26.21 12.54 -4.86
N ASP A 304 27.15 13.43 -5.03
CA ASP A 304 27.87 13.65 -6.31
C ASP A 304 28.75 12.46 -6.73
N ALA A 305 29.21 11.64 -5.80
CA ALA A 305 29.96 10.42 -6.07
C ALA A 305 29.08 9.21 -6.42
N GLY A 306 27.74 9.35 -6.28
CA GLY A 306 26.76 8.35 -6.63
C GLY A 306 26.17 8.54 -8.03
N GLY A 307 24.98 8.00 -8.22
CA GLY A 307 24.18 8.23 -9.41
C GLY A 307 24.55 7.38 -10.62
N ASN A 308 25.29 6.30 -10.44
CA ASN A 308 25.60 5.32 -11.49
C ASN A 308 24.98 3.97 -11.16
N ILE A 309 24.75 3.14 -12.18
CA ILE A 309 24.46 1.72 -11.99
C ILE A 309 25.80 1.02 -11.71
N VAL A 310 25.92 0.46 -10.51
CA VAL A 310 27.10 -0.32 -10.09
C VAL A 310 26.98 -1.77 -10.57
N ALA A 311 25.77 -2.34 -10.42
CA ALA A 311 25.45 -3.69 -10.87
C ALA A 311 23.95 -3.79 -11.18
N GLN A 312 23.59 -4.71 -12.08
CA GLN A 312 22.22 -5.10 -12.35
C GLN A 312 22.16 -6.56 -12.77
N GLY A 313 21.09 -7.25 -12.40
CA GLY A 313 20.88 -8.67 -12.72
C GLY A 313 20.05 -9.38 -11.67
N SER A 314 20.06 -10.71 -11.70
CA SER A 314 19.43 -11.53 -10.64
C SER A 314 20.22 -11.45 -9.32
N PRO A 315 19.62 -11.83 -8.18
CA PRO A 315 20.34 -11.92 -6.90
C PRO A 315 21.60 -12.78 -6.98
N GLU A 316 21.58 -13.89 -7.72
CA GLU A 316 22.69 -14.79 -7.91
C GLU A 316 23.82 -14.14 -8.72
N GLU A 317 23.47 -13.38 -9.77
CA GLU A 317 24.44 -12.65 -10.58
C GLU A 317 25.14 -11.55 -9.78
N LEU A 318 24.39 -10.81 -8.95
CA LEU A 318 24.96 -9.80 -8.08
C LEU A 318 25.79 -10.39 -6.93
N ALA A 319 25.44 -11.58 -6.45
CA ALA A 319 26.22 -12.29 -5.43
C ALA A 319 27.47 -12.98 -5.98
N ALA A 320 27.71 -12.95 -7.30
CA ALA A 320 28.90 -13.59 -7.90
C ALA A 320 30.20 -12.98 -7.37
N PRO A 321 31.31 -13.76 -7.28
CA PRO A 321 32.58 -13.30 -6.69
C PRO A 321 33.21 -12.06 -7.32
N ARG A 322 32.88 -11.77 -8.58
CA ARG A 322 33.41 -10.62 -9.36
C ARG A 322 32.46 -9.42 -9.39
N ALA A 323 31.26 -9.54 -8.81
CA ALA A 323 30.32 -8.43 -8.80
C ALA A 323 30.83 -7.29 -7.88
N ALA A 324 30.71 -6.06 -8.38
CA ALA A 324 31.15 -4.86 -7.70
C ALA A 324 30.01 -4.27 -6.83
N GLY A 325 30.38 -3.45 -5.85
CA GLY A 325 29.45 -2.69 -5.02
C GLY A 325 29.27 -3.23 -3.61
N HIS A 326 28.77 -2.36 -2.73
CA HIS A 326 28.52 -2.71 -1.33
C HIS A 326 27.43 -3.76 -1.20
N THR A 327 26.36 -3.63 -1.97
CA THR A 327 25.24 -4.58 -1.98
C THR A 327 25.68 -5.99 -2.36
N ALA A 328 26.55 -6.14 -3.36
CA ALA A 328 27.03 -7.44 -3.83
C ALA A 328 27.74 -8.24 -2.73
N GLY A 329 28.59 -7.57 -1.94
CA GLY A 329 29.32 -8.21 -0.83
C GLY A 329 28.38 -8.72 0.27
N VAL A 330 27.45 -7.88 0.70
CA VAL A 330 26.49 -8.20 1.77
C VAL A 330 25.51 -9.28 1.31
N LEU A 331 24.97 -9.17 0.09
CA LEU A 331 24.02 -10.14 -0.49
C LEU A 331 24.66 -11.53 -0.62
N ARG A 332 25.95 -11.59 -1.03
CA ARG A 332 26.68 -12.86 -1.13
C ARG A 332 26.78 -13.58 0.21
N SER A 333 27.11 -12.85 1.28
CA SER A 333 27.20 -13.41 2.62
C SER A 333 25.82 -13.89 3.08
N PHE A 334 24.79 -13.07 2.89
CA PHE A 334 23.42 -13.38 3.25
C PHE A 334 22.88 -14.65 2.55
N LEU A 335 23.05 -14.76 1.22
CA LEU A 335 22.61 -15.93 0.46
C LEU A 335 23.37 -17.20 0.85
N LYS A 336 24.65 -17.08 1.22
CA LYS A 336 25.43 -18.21 1.72
C LYS A 336 24.91 -18.71 3.08
N GLU A 337 24.63 -17.81 3.99
CA GLU A 337 24.05 -18.13 5.31
C GLU A 337 22.66 -18.75 5.17
N ARG A 338 21.80 -18.19 4.32
CA ARG A 338 20.45 -18.69 4.06
C ARG A 338 20.45 -20.12 3.49
N ARG A 339 21.41 -20.45 2.62
CA ARG A 339 21.60 -21.81 2.08
C ARG A 339 22.14 -22.81 3.10
N ALA A 340 22.81 -22.34 4.15
CA ALA A 340 23.38 -23.17 5.19
C ALA A 340 22.39 -23.52 6.32
N LEU A 341 21.26 -22.84 6.39
CA LEU A 341 20.19 -23.15 7.35
C LEU A 341 19.44 -24.40 6.87
N PRO A 342 19.23 -25.42 7.75
CA PRO A 342 18.39 -26.57 7.42
C PRO A 342 16.94 -26.10 7.19
N ALA A 343 16.28 -26.71 6.21
CA ALA A 343 14.90 -26.43 5.84
C ALA A 343 13.90 -26.84 6.95
#